data_26b342b868f19fa7fa81ba7b59ff08a4
#
_entry.id   26b342b868f19fa7fa81ba7b59ff08a4
#
_cell.length_a   1.000
_cell.length_b   1.000
_cell.length_c   1.000
_cell.angle_alpha   90.00
_cell.angle_beta   90.00
_cell.angle_gamma   90.00
#
_symmetry.space_group_name_H-M   'P 1'
#
loop_
_entity.id
_entity.type
_entity.pdbx_description
1 polymer ?
#
loop_
_entity_poly.entity_id
_entity_poly.type
_entity_poly.pdbx_seq_one_letter_code
_entity_poly.pdbx_strand_id
1 'polypeptide(L)'
;DYMVSQSKDRGWLWNNGSHYGDWLFYSLSNDPGGQSAVTSSHLVAQCFFANSADLVSRTAKLLGKQKDADDYAEIASKVRKAYMDEYVTPNGLISSDTQTAYVLALQFDMLPEHLRAQAVDRLVENIKRYGNHITTGFLGTSYICNVLTEFGRSDMAYKLLLQETCPSWIYSVRKGATTIWERWNSIQPDGSIIDG
;
A
#
# COMPACT_ATOMS: atom_id res chain seq x y z
N ASP A 1 10.90 19.68 2.76
CA ASP A 1 11.57 20.53 1.75
C ASP A 1 12.32 19.74 0.68
N TYR A 2 13.10 18.68 1.02
CA TYR A 2 13.86 17.90 0.04
C TYR A 2 12.95 17.26 -1.04
N MET A 3 11.89 16.56 -0.65
CA MET A 3 10.95 15.94 -1.59
C MET A 3 10.31 16.99 -2.51
N VAL A 4 9.93 18.13 -1.96
CA VAL A 4 9.37 19.27 -2.72
C VAL A 4 10.37 19.77 -3.77
N SER A 5 11.63 20.00 -3.38
CA SER A 5 12.66 20.48 -4.30
C SER A 5 12.97 19.51 -5.45
N GLN A 6 12.81 18.20 -5.21
CA GLN A 6 13.07 17.16 -6.21
C GLN A 6 11.89 16.87 -7.15
N SER A 7 10.67 17.22 -6.75
CA SER A 7 9.44 16.86 -7.49
C SER A 7 8.74 18.04 -8.15
N LYS A 8 8.91 19.26 -7.63
CA LYS A 8 8.18 20.46 -8.09
C LYS A 8 8.32 20.70 -9.59
N ASP A 9 9.54 20.63 -10.12
CA ASP A 9 9.83 20.88 -11.54
C ASP A 9 9.55 19.64 -12.44
N ARG A 10 9.09 18.53 -11.81
CA ARG A 10 8.71 17.28 -12.47
C ARG A 10 7.21 16.99 -12.35
N GLY A 11 6.39 18.02 -12.27
CA GLY A 11 4.94 17.86 -12.14
C GLY A 11 4.49 17.26 -10.80
N TRP A 12 5.29 17.39 -9.74
CA TRP A 12 5.04 16.85 -8.39
C TRP A 12 5.14 15.32 -8.29
N LEU A 13 5.81 14.69 -9.26
CA LEU A 13 6.10 13.26 -9.21
C LEU A 13 7.41 13.00 -8.46
N TRP A 14 7.34 12.12 -7.45
CA TRP A 14 8.51 11.55 -6.79
C TRP A 14 8.90 10.23 -7.45
N ASN A 15 9.48 10.28 -8.64
CA ASN A 15 9.82 9.13 -9.46
C ASN A 15 11.32 9.01 -9.76
N ASN A 16 12.15 9.48 -8.85
CA ASN A 16 13.60 9.41 -8.95
C ASN A 16 14.22 8.90 -7.64
N GLY A 17 15.47 8.44 -7.75
CA GLY A 17 16.17 7.87 -6.61
C GLY A 17 15.84 6.40 -6.35
N SER A 18 16.44 5.85 -5.30
CA SER A 18 16.22 4.48 -4.86
C SER A 18 15.17 4.44 -3.77
N HIS A 19 14.16 3.59 -3.92
CA HIS A 19 13.12 3.34 -2.94
C HIS A 19 12.98 1.84 -2.70
N TYR A 20 12.81 1.43 -1.45
CA TYR A 20 12.58 0.02 -1.10
C TYR A 20 11.19 -0.48 -1.52
N GLY A 21 10.23 0.43 -1.71
CA GLY A 21 8.85 0.08 -2.05
C GLY A 21 8.15 -0.68 -0.93
N ASP A 22 7.29 -1.61 -1.31
CA ASP A 22 6.64 -2.52 -0.38
C ASP A 22 7.52 -3.74 -0.13
N TRP A 23 8.55 -3.58 0.71
CA TRP A 23 9.58 -4.57 0.95
C TRP A 23 9.01 -5.89 1.45
N LEU A 24 9.53 -7.01 0.94
CA LEU A 24 9.15 -8.38 1.29
C LEU A 24 7.66 -8.72 1.01
N PHE A 25 7.10 -8.15 -0.06
CA PHE A 25 5.84 -8.64 -0.60
C PHE A 25 5.93 -10.14 -0.96
N TYR A 26 4.78 -10.81 -1.00
CA TYR A 26 4.71 -12.24 -1.32
C TYR A 26 3.89 -12.48 -2.59
N SER A 27 4.34 -13.44 -3.39
CA SER A 27 3.60 -13.96 -4.53
C SER A 27 3.45 -15.47 -4.44
N LEU A 28 2.30 -15.97 -4.88
CA LEU A 28 2.06 -17.42 -4.90
C LEU A 28 2.90 -18.10 -5.97
N SER A 29 3.17 -19.40 -5.79
CA SER A 29 4.01 -20.19 -6.70
C SER A 29 3.45 -20.33 -8.13
N ASN A 30 2.14 -20.11 -8.30
CA ASN A 30 1.49 -20.10 -9.61
C ASN A 30 1.58 -18.73 -10.33
N ASP A 31 2.19 -17.74 -9.68
CA ASP A 31 2.48 -16.44 -10.27
C ASP A 31 3.91 -16.45 -10.80
N PRO A 32 4.11 -16.57 -12.13
CA PRO A 32 5.43 -16.73 -12.72
C PRO A 32 6.39 -15.60 -12.32
N GLY A 33 7.43 -15.95 -11.56
CA GLY A 33 8.45 -15.03 -11.08
C GLY A 33 7.97 -14.04 -9.98
N GLY A 34 6.76 -14.21 -9.44
CA GLY A 34 6.22 -13.33 -8.41
C GLY A 34 5.98 -11.89 -8.87
N GLN A 35 5.83 -11.68 -10.17
CA GLN A 35 5.80 -10.35 -10.77
C GLN A 35 4.50 -9.59 -10.48
N SER A 36 3.37 -10.29 -10.43
CA SER A 36 2.05 -9.69 -10.30
C SER A 36 1.76 -9.07 -8.92
N ALA A 37 2.55 -9.40 -7.89
CA ALA A 37 2.45 -8.78 -6.58
C ALA A 37 3.41 -7.59 -6.40
N VAL A 38 4.24 -7.29 -7.39
CA VAL A 38 5.21 -6.19 -7.33
C VAL A 38 4.49 -4.85 -7.45
N THR A 39 4.56 -4.05 -6.39
CA THR A 39 4.09 -2.66 -6.41
C THR A 39 5.24 -1.73 -6.78
N SER A 40 5.03 -0.82 -7.73
CA SER A 40 6.03 0.18 -8.10
C SER A 40 6.50 0.94 -6.86
N SER A 41 7.81 0.97 -6.64
CA SER A 41 8.40 1.70 -5.51
C SER A 41 8.14 3.20 -5.60
N HIS A 42 8.07 3.74 -6.81
CA HIS A 42 7.73 5.15 -7.02
C HIS A 42 6.26 5.45 -6.71
N LEU A 43 5.34 4.54 -7.03
CA LEU A 43 3.94 4.65 -6.63
C LEU A 43 3.81 4.69 -5.10
N VAL A 44 4.50 3.78 -4.41
CA VAL A 44 4.53 3.75 -2.95
C VAL A 44 5.08 5.06 -2.40
N ALA A 45 6.22 5.52 -2.92
CA ALA A 45 6.84 6.78 -2.50
C ALA A 45 5.91 7.98 -2.70
N GLN A 46 5.16 8.02 -3.82
CA GLN A 46 4.18 9.07 -4.10
C GLN A 46 3.05 9.10 -3.07
N CYS A 47 2.52 7.94 -2.66
CA CYS A 47 1.51 7.84 -1.61
C CYS A 47 2.03 8.39 -0.28
N PHE A 48 3.24 8.02 0.12
CA PHE A 48 3.84 8.53 1.36
C PHE A 48 4.21 10.01 1.28
N PHE A 49 4.53 10.53 0.09
CA PHE A 49 4.74 11.96 -0.09
C PHE A 49 3.47 12.77 0.21
N ALA A 50 2.33 12.37 -0.38
CA ALA A 50 1.06 13.02 -0.11
C ALA A 50 0.69 12.95 1.38
N ASN A 51 0.79 11.77 1.99
CA ASN A 51 0.52 11.58 3.41
C ASN A 51 1.42 12.43 4.31
N SER A 52 2.73 12.51 4.00
CA SER A 52 3.67 13.34 4.76
C SER A 52 3.31 14.83 4.69
N ALA A 53 2.92 15.31 3.51
CA ALA A 53 2.47 16.69 3.34
C ALA A 53 1.19 16.97 4.14
N ASP A 54 0.21 16.06 4.12
CA ASP A 54 -1.01 16.18 4.92
C ASP A 54 -0.71 16.20 6.43
N LEU A 55 0.20 15.33 6.89
CA LEU A 55 0.58 15.31 8.30
C LEU A 55 1.20 16.63 8.73
N VAL A 56 2.08 17.21 7.90
CA VAL A 56 2.67 18.53 8.18
C VAL A 56 1.60 19.61 8.18
N SER A 57 0.70 19.62 7.19
CA SER A 57 -0.42 20.57 7.13
C SER A 57 -1.27 20.54 8.39
N ARG A 58 -1.73 19.35 8.79
CA ARG A 58 -2.55 19.16 10.00
C ARG A 58 -1.81 19.58 11.28
N THR A 59 -0.53 19.24 11.38
CA THR A 59 0.30 19.62 12.52
C THR A 59 0.50 21.13 12.59
N ALA A 60 0.80 21.76 11.44
CA ALA A 60 0.93 23.22 11.35
C ALA A 60 -0.35 23.95 11.77
N LYS A 61 -1.50 23.44 11.34
CA LYS A 61 -2.81 23.98 11.74
C LYS A 61 -3.02 23.92 13.26
N LEU A 62 -2.69 22.80 13.89
CA LEU A 62 -2.78 22.63 15.35
C LEU A 62 -1.84 23.56 16.11
N LEU A 63 -0.69 23.89 15.52
CA LEU A 63 0.29 24.81 16.08
C LEU A 63 0.00 26.30 15.76
N GLY A 64 -1.11 26.62 15.10
CA GLY A 64 -1.48 27.99 14.72
C GLY A 64 -0.62 28.57 13.59
N LYS A 65 0.13 27.73 12.85
CA LYS A 65 0.96 28.14 11.71
C LYS A 65 0.16 28.03 10.40
N GLN A 66 -0.80 28.95 10.24
CA GLN A 66 -1.78 28.86 9.14
C GLN A 66 -1.13 28.83 7.76
N LYS A 67 -0.10 29.68 7.52
CA LYS A 67 0.59 29.69 6.24
C LYS A 67 1.21 28.32 5.89
N ASP A 68 1.91 27.70 6.83
CA ASP A 68 2.50 26.37 6.61
C ASP A 68 1.40 25.30 6.39
N ALA A 69 0.27 25.42 7.11
CA ALA A 69 -0.86 24.51 6.94
C ALA A 69 -1.43 24.58 5.52
N ASP A 70 -1.62 25.78 4.99
CA ASP A 70 -2.16 25.99 3.64
C ASP A 70 -1.16 25.57 2.56
N ASP A 71 0.11 25.94 2.72
CA ASP A 71 1.17 25.57 1.77
C ASP A 71 1.30 24.03 1.63
N TYR A 72 1.29 23.29 2.75
CA TYR A 72 1.43 21.82 2.71
C TYR A 72 0.13 21.11 2.30
N ALA A 73 -1.04 21.68 2.55
CA ALA A 73 -2.30 21.20 1.98
C ALA A 73 -2.30 21.31 0.45
N GLU A 74 -1.81 22.43 -0.09
CA GLU A 74 -1.67 22.62 -1.54
C GLU A 74 -0.66 21.63 -2.14
N ILE A 75 0.47 21.39 -1.47
CA ILE A 75 1.46 20.37 -1.90
C ILE A 75 0.80 19.00 -1.96
N ALA A 76 0.09 18.56 -0.90
CA ALA A 76 -0.59 17.28 -0.88
C ALA A 76 -1.58 17.13 -2.03
N SER A 77 -2.34 18.18 -2.33
CA SER A 77 -3.29 18.19 -3.46
C SER A 77 -2.58 18.01 -4.81
N LYS A 78 -1.47 18.73 -5.03
CA LYS A 78 -0.68 18.63 -6.28
C LYS A 78 -0.07 17.23 -6.43
N VAL A 79 0.43 16.66 -5.34
CA VAL A 79 1.01 15.29 -5.32
C VAL A 79 -0.06 14.25 -5.64
N ARG A 80 -1.29 14.39 -5.11
CA ARG A 80 -2.42 13.52 -5.45
C ARG A 80 -2.83 13.65 -6.91
N LYS A 81 -2.86 14.87 -7.43
CA LYS A 81 -3.14 15.08 -8.85
C LYS A 81 -2.11 14.37 -9.72
N ALA A 82 -0.82 14.54 -9.42
CA ALA A 82 0.25 13.87 -10.14
C ALA A 82 0.14 12.33 -10.05
N TYR A 83 -0.25 11.79 -8.89
CA TYR A 83 -0.53 10.37 -8.71
C TYR A 83 -1.66 9.88 -9.64
N MET A 84 -2.75 10.63 -9.71
CA MET A 84 -3.87 10.30 -10.59
C MET A 84 -3.47 10.30 -12.06
N ASP A 85 -2.71 11.32 -12.48
CA ASP A 85 -2.28 11.47 -13.86
C ASP A 85 -1.29 10.36 -14.30
N GLU A 86 -0.42 9.90 -13.39
CA GLU A 86 0.64 8.94 -13.70
C GLU A 86 0.24 7.49 -13.48
N TYR A 87 -0.49 7.18 -12.39
CA TYR A 87 -0.69 5.81 -11.93
C TYR A 87 -2.11 5.29 -12.06
N VAL A 88 -3.09 6.13 -12.40
CA VAL A 88 -4.49 5.72 -12.43
C VAL A 88 -5.10 5.91 -13.81
N THR A 89 -5.61 4.84 -14.38
CA THR A 89 -6.30 4.89 -15.67
C THR A 89 -7.67 5.58 -15.52
N PRO A 90 -8.28 6.07 -16.62
CA PRO A 90 -9.61 6.71 -16.58
C PRO A 90 -10.72 5.84 -15.97
N ASN A 91 -10.57 4.52 -16.03
CA ASN A 91 -11.50 3.55 -15.41
C ASN A 91 -11.06 3.10 -14.00
N GLY A 92 -10.19 3.86 -13.34
CA GLY A 92 -9.81 3.64 -11.94
C GLY A 92 -8.91 2.44 -11.67
N LEU A 93 -8.26 1.87 -12.70
CA LEU A 93 -7.23 0.86 -12.49
C LEU A 93 -5.94 1.54 -12.05
N ILE A 94 -5.34 1.06 -10.96
CA ILE A 94 -4.02 1.50 -10.51
C ILE A 94 -2.94 0.67 -11.21
N SER A 95 -1.91 1.30 -11.74
CA SER A 95 -0.93 0.71 -12.66
C SER A 95 -0.26 -0.59 -12.18
N SER A 96 -0.06 -0.76 -10.88
CA SER A 96 0.53 -2.00 -10.34
C SER A 96 -0.49 -3.13 -10.12
N ASP A 97 -1.78 -2.83 -10.03
CA ASP A 97 -2.90 -3.77 -9.75
C ASP A 97 -2.61 -4.75 -8.60
N THR A 98 -1.99 -4.27 -7.53
CA THR A 98 -1.59 -5.06 -6.36
C THR A 98 -2.39 -4.70 -5.12
N GLN A 99 -2.42 -5.59 -4.12
CA GLN A 99 -3.05 -5.30 -2.83
C GLN A 99 -2.51 -4.02 -2.21
N THR A 100 -1.19 -3.86 -2.17
CA THR A 100 -0.53 -2.69 -1.60
C THR A 100 -0.86 -1.40 -2.34
N ALA A 101 -0.94 -1.44 -3.67
CA ALA A 101 -1.29 -0.26 -4.46
C ALA A 101 -2.69 0.27 -4.10
N TYR A 102 -3.69 -0.61 -4.01
CA TYR A 102 -5.05 -0.23 -3.61
C TYR A 102 -5.12 0.17 -2.13
N VAL A 103 -4.45 -0.56 -1.25
CA VAL A 103 -4.43 -0.26 0.19
C VAL A 103 -3.88 1.14 0.45
N LEU A 104 -2.71 1.48 -0.11
CA LEU A 104 -2.10 2.79 0.11
C LEU A 104 -2.90 3.92 -0.56
N ALA A 105 -3.50 3.65 -1.73
CA ALA A 105 -4.33 4.63 -2.42
C ALA A 105 -5.60 4.98 -1.62
N LEU A 106 -6.21 4.00 -0.98
CA LEU A 106 -7.38 4.18 -0.12
C LEU A 106 -7.00 4.80 1.23
N GLN A 107 -5.94 4.29 1.87
CA GLN A 107 -5.48 4.76 3.18
C GLN A 107 -5.07 6.23 3.20
N PHE A 108 -4.47 6.73 2.13
CA PHE A 108 -3.92 8.09 2.06
C PHE A 108 -4.72 9.02 1.16
N ASP A 109 -5.98 8.66 0.87
CA ASP A 109 -6.91 9.47 0.08
C ASP A 109 -6.35 9.89 -1.29
N MET A 110 -5.62 8.97 -1.96
CA MET A 110 -5.03 9.25 -3.28
C MET A 110 -6.05 9.29 -4.41
N LEU A 111 -7.23 8.69 -4.18
CA LEU A 111 -8.31 8.59 -5.18
C LEU A 111 -9.46 9.54 -4.85
N PRO A 112 -10.08 10.14 -5.87
CA PRO A 112 -11.32 10.88 -5.68
C PRO A 112 -12.44 9.96 -5.22
N GLU A 113 -13.41 10.50 -4.50
CA GLU A 113 -14.52 9.77 -3.85
C GLU A 113 -15.20 8.75 -4.78
N HIS A 114 -15.51 9.17 -6.01
CA HIS A 114 -16.24 8.34 -6.97
C HIS A 114 -15.47 7.10 -7.45
N LEU A 115 -14.14 7.02 -7.25
CA LEU A 115 -13.32 5.85 -7.61
C LEU A 115 -13.05 4.91 -6.44
N ARG A 116 -13.31 5.33 -5.18
CA ARG A 116 -12.91 4.56 -4.00
C ARG A 116 -13.65 3.23 -3.89
N ALA A 117 -14.96 3.22 -4.13
CA ALA A 117 -15.74 1.98 -4.12
C ALA A 117 -15.20 0.95 -5.11
N GLN A 118 -14.90 1.38 -6.33
CA GLN A 118 -14.32 0.50 -7.35
C GLN A 118 -12.91 0.01 -6.96
N ALA A 119 -12.08 0.86 -6.34
CA ALA A 119 -10.76 0.47 -5.86
C ALA A 119 -10.85 -0.61 -4.78
N VAL A 120 -11.82 -0.51 -3.87
CA VAL A 120 -12.10 -1.55 -2.87
C VAL A 120 -12.52 -2.87 -3.52
N ASP A 121 -13.41 -2.83 -4.52
CA ASP A 121 -13.82 -4.05 -5.23
C ASP A 121 -12.63 -4.70 -5.92
N ARG A 122 -11.74 -3.93 -6.56
CA ARG A 122 -10.50 -4.43 -7.16
C ARG A 122 -9.55 -5.03 -6.14
N LEU A 123 -9.40 -4.40 -4.96
CA LEU A 123 -8.63 -4.96 -3.84
C LEU A 123 -9.17 -6.33 -3.44
N VAL A 124 -10.50 -6.44 -3.26
CA VAL A 124 -11.15 -7.69 -2.89
C VAL A 124 -11.00 -8.76 -3.98
N GLU A 125 -11.13 -8.39 -5.25
CA GLU A 125 -10.89 -9.32 -6.36
C GLU A 125 -9.44 -9.80 -6.41
N ASN A 126 -8.48 -8.89 -6.17
CA ASN A 126 -7.07 -9.26 -6.07
C ASN A 126 -6.83 -10.27 -4.93
N ILE A 127 -7.36 -10.01 -3.73
CA ILE A 127 -7.28 -10.94 -2.60
C ILE A 127 -7.86 -12.32 -2.94
N LYS A 128 -9.03 -12.35 -3.60
CA LYS A 128 -9.64 -13.61 -4.04
C LYS A 128 -8.82 -14.34 -5.10
N ARG A 129 -8.23 -13.63 -6.05
CA ARG A 129 -7.33 -14.18 -7.08
C ARG A 129 -6.12 -14.89 -6.46
N TYR A 130 -5.63 -14.40 -5.32
CA TYR A 130 -4.60 -15.06 -4.53
C TYR A 130 -5.15 -16.04 -3.48
N GLY A 131 -6.34 -16.60 -3.68
CA GLY A 131 -6.92 -17.60 -2.78
C GLY A 131 -7.21 -17.10 -1.36
N ASN A 132 -7.56 -15.84 -1.22
CA ASN A 132 -7.74 -15.13 0.05
C ASN A 132 -6.47 -15.07 0.90
N HIS A 133 -5.31 -14.93 0.26
CA HIS A 133 -4.03 -14.73 0.93
C HIS A 133 -3.59 -13.27 0.84
N ILE A 134 -2.83 -12.87 1.84
CA ILE A 134 -2.13 -11.59 1.86
C ILE A 134 -0.88 -11.68 0.98
N THR A 135 -0.66 -10.67 0.14
CA THR A 135 0.55 -10.58 -0.69
C THR A 135 1.38 -9.33 -0.42
N THR A 136 0.91 -8.49 0.49
CA THR A 136 1.58 -7.24 0.84
C THR A 136 2.90 -7.47 1.55
N GLY A 137 3.84 -6.56 1.34
CA GLY A 137 5.03 -6.40 2.16
C GLY A 137 4.75 -5.55 3.41
N PHE A 138 5.81 -4.97 3.98
CA PHE A 138 5.70 -4.21 5.23
C PHE A 138 4.70 -3.06 5.17
N LEU A 139 4.67 -2.32 4.06
CA LEU A 139 3.89 -1.10 3.99
C LEU A 139 2.40 -1.39 3.78
N GLY A 140 2.06 -2.35 2.92
CA GLY A 140 0.66 -2.71 2.70
C GLY A 140 0.05 -3.46 3.88
N THR A 141 0.81 -4.35 4.53
CA THR A 141 0.35 -5.17 5.65
C THR A 141 -0.20 -4.35 6.81
N SER A 142 0.43 -3.21 7.10
CA SER A 142 0.05 -2.36 8.24
C SER A 142 -1.35 -1.76 8.12
N TYR A 143 -1.90 -1.67 6.92
CA TYR A 143 -3.15 -0.95 6.64
C TYR A 143 -4.27 -1.83 6.10
N ILE A 144 -3.98 -2.99 5.50
CA ILE A 144 -4.95 -3.74 4.70
C ILE A 144 -6.25 -4.10 5.45
N CYS A 145 -6.16 -4.59 6.69
CA CYS A 145 -7.35 -4.94 7.46
C CYS A 145 -8.16 -3.71 7.86
N ASN A 146 -7.48 -2.62 8.21
CA ASN A 146 -8.15 -1.35 8.57
C ASN A 146 -8.87 -0.77 7.34
N VAL A 147 -8.20 -0.70 6.19
CA VAL A 147 -8.80 -0.21 4.94
C VAL A 147 -10.02 -1.05 4.56
N LEU A 148 -9.91 -2.37 4.55
CA LEU A 148 -11.05 -3.25 4.25
C LEU A 148 -12.23 -3.00 5.20
N THR A 149 -11.97 -2.82 6.49
CA THR A 149 -13.00 -2.57 7.50
C THR A 149 -13.65 -1.21 7.32
N GLU A 150 -12.86 -0.16 7.09
CA GLU A 150 -13.34 1.21 6.88
C GLU A 150 -14.27 1.30 5.66
N PHE A 151 -13.96 0.55 4.61
CA PHE A 151 -14.78 0.50 3.40
C PHE A 151 -15.84 -0.62 3.41
N GLY A 152 -16.24 -1.12 4.58
CA GLY A 152 -17.35 -2.05 4.74
C GLY A 152 -17.06 -3.50 4.32
N ARG A 153 -15.78 -3.88 4.18
CA ARG A 153 -15.35 -5.22 3.78
C ARG A 153 -14.68 -5.98 4.94
N SER A 154 -15.22 -5.85 6.15
CA SER A 154 -14.76 -6.59 7.33
C SER A 154 -14.77 -8.11 7.12
N ASP A 155 -15.71 -8.61 6.31
CA ASP A 155 -15.76 -10.02 5.91
C ASP A 155 -14.45 -10.48 5.26
N MET A 156 -13.87 -9.65 4.41
CA MET A 156 -12.61 -9.95 3.75
C MET A 156 -11.40 -9.75 4.68
N ALA A 157 -11.44 -8.74 5.56
CA ALA A 157 -10.40 -8.54 6.57
C ALA A 157 -10.28 -9.77 7.49
N TYR A 158 -11.42 -10.31 7.96
CA TYR A 158 -11.42 -11.54 8.75
C TYR A 158 -11.00 -12.78 7.96
N LYS A 159 -11.33 -12.88 6.67
CA LYS A 159 -10.83 -13.97 5.81
C LYS A 159 -9.32 -13.97 5.70
N LEU A 160 -8.70 -12.79 5.54
CA LEU A 160 -7.24 -12.67 5.55
C LEU A 160 -6.65 -13.03 6.91
N LEU A 161 -7.23 -12.48 8.00
CA LEU A 161 -6.73 -12.70 9.35
C LEU A 161 -6.80 -14.17 9.77
N LEU A 162 -7.87 -14.87 9.38
CA LEU A 162 -8.12 -16.27 9.74
C LEU A 162 -7.60 -17.27 8.70
N GLN A 163 -6.90 -16.80 7.65
CA GLN A 163 -6.25 -17.69 6.69
C GLN A 163 -5.14 -18.48 7.38
N GLU A 164 -5.14 -19.80 7.18
CA GLU A 164 -4.24 -20.73 7.89
C GLU A 164 -3.05 -21.21 7.07
N THR A 165 -3.14 -21.07 5.75
CA THR A 165 -2.07 -21.49 4.82
C THR A 165 -1.18 -20.31 4.44
N CYS A 166 0.03 -20.59 4.00
CA CYS A 166 1.01 -19.57 3.60
C CYS A 166 0.58 -18.86 2.30
N PRO A 167 0.70 -17.53 2.25
CA PRO A 167 1.14 -16.58 3.27
C PRO A 167 -0.02 -16.08 4.15
N SER A 168 0.13 -16.13 5.44
CA SER A 168 -0.86 -15.59 6.40
C SER A 168 -0.27 -15.47 7.81
N TRP A 169 -0.95 -14.71 8.69
CA TRP A 169 -0.56 -14.60 10.10
C TRP A 169 -0.71 -15.93 10.84
N ILE A 170 -1.82 -16.66 10.65
CA ILE A 170 -2.07 -17.94 11.34
C ILE A 170 -1.08 -19.02 10.89
N TYR A 171 -0.61 -18.98 9.63
CA TYR A 171 0.43 -19.89 9.16
C TYR A 171 1.70 -19.81 10.03
N SER A 172 2.22 -18.61 10.28
CA SER A 172 3.41 -18.45 11.13
C SER A 172 3.15 -18.91 12.57
N VAL A 173 1.97 -18.62 13.14
CA VAL A 173 1.57 -19.10 14.46
C VAL A 173 1.57 -20.64 14.50
N ARG A 174 1.00 -21.30 13.48
CA ARG A 174 0.98 -22.78 13.39
C ARG A 174 2.38 -23.39 13.22
N LYS A 175 3.32 -22.64 12.67
CA LYS A 175 4.74 -23.05 12.58
C LYS A 175 5.53 -22.76 13.87
N GLY A 176 4.87 -22.31 14.94
CA GLY A 176 5.47 -22.05 16.26
C GLY A 176 6.07 -20.66 16.42
N ALA A 177 5.69 -19.70 15.59
CA ALA A 177 6.16 -18.32 15.75
C ALA A 177 5.72 -17.74 17.09
N THR A 178 6.64 -17.12 17.80
CA THR A 178 6.42 -16.34 19.03
C THR A 178 6.46 -14.84 18.78
N THR A 179 6.85 -14.43 17.59
CA THR A 179 6.94 -13.06 17.11
C THR A 179 6.42 -12.99 15.67
N ILE A 180 6.17 -11.79 15.16
CA ILE A 180 5.92 -11.59 13.73
C ILE A 180 7.22 -11.84 12.98
N TRP A 181 7.16 -12.67 11.94
CA TRP A 181 8.30 -12.95 11.08
C TRP A 181 8.54 -11.77 10.11
N GLU A 182 9.79 -11.60 9.71
CA GLU A 182 10.14 -10.62 8.69
C GLU A 182 9.55 -10.97 7.32
N ARG A 183 9.53 -12.27 6.99
CA ARG A 183 8.93 -12.81 5.75
C ARG A 183 7.74 -13.69 6.05
N TRP A 184 6.72 -13.66 5.20
CA TRP A 184 5.56 -14.55 5.32
C TRP A 184 5.92 -16.03 5.31
N ASN A 185 6.98 -16.40 4.60
CA ASN A 185 7.44 -17.76 4.38
C ASN A 185 8.84 -18.01 4.96
N SER A 186 9.22 -17.37 6.07
CA SER A 186 10.51 -17.61 6.74
C SER A 186 10.76 -19.11 7.00
N ILE A 187 9.70 -19.85 7.39
CA ILE A 187 9.67 -21.31 7.33
C ILE A 187 8.70 -21.70 6.24
N GLN A 188 9.17 -22.40 5.21
CA GLN A 188 8.34 -22.81 4.08
C GLN A 188 7.38 -23.95 4.45
N PRO A 189 6.37 -24.26 3.62
CA PRO A 189 5.47 -25.39 3.86
C PRO A 189 6.19 -26.73 4.04
N ASP A 190 7.29 -26.97 3.32
CA ASP A 190 8.12 -28.17 3.42
C ASP A 190 9.05 -28.20 4.66
N GLY A 191 9.05 -27.12 5.45
CA GLY A 191 9.88 -26.97 6.65
C GLY A 191 11.26 -26.37 6.41
N SER A 192 11.63 -26.08 5.17
CA SER A 192 12.87 -25.38 4.87
C SER A 192 12.82 -23.93 5.36
N ILE A 193 13.98 -23.39 5.74
CA ILE A 193 14.12 -21.99 6.18
C ILE A 193 14.66 -21.19 5.00
N ILE A 194 14.06 -20.05 4.74
CA ILE A 194 14.60 -19.08 3.79
C ILE A 194 15.60 -18.21 4.54
N ASP A 195 16.84 -18.21 4.09
CA ASP A 195 17.85 -17.25 4.56
C ASP A 195 17.45 -15.84 4.17
N GLY A 196 17.59 -14.91 5.14
CA GLY A 196 17.21 -13.51 5.01
C GLY A 196 18.06 -12.73 4.02
#